data_a92af48f59b0ce80fa2f61c5513984d5
#
_entry.id   a92af48f59b0ce80fa2f61c5513984d5
#
_cell.length_a   1.000
_cell.length_b   1.000
_cell.length_c   1.000
_cell.angle_alpha   90.00
_cell.angle_beta   90.00
_cell.angle_gamma   90.00
#
_symmetry.space_group_name_H-M   'P 1'
#
loop_
_entity.id
_entity.type
_entity.pdbx_description
1 polymer ?
#
loop_
_entity_poly.entity_id
_entity_poly.type
_entity_poly.pdbx_seq_one_letter_code
_entity_poly.pdbx_strand_id
1 'polypeptide(L)'
;VARIIEKERPDALLPTMGGQTGLNTALAVADMGVLEKFGVELIGANREAIEMAEDRKLFREAMDRLGIENPKATIAETMEECMAALEHVGLPAIIRPAYTLGGTGGGVAYNRDDYEHYCKSGLDASPVSQILIDESLLGWKEFEMEVVRDKADNAIIVCAIENVDPMGVHTGDSITVAPALTLTDKEYQIMRNGSIAVLREIGVETGGSNVQWAINPEDGRMVVIEMNPRVSRSSALASKATGFPIAKIAAKLAVGYTLDELDNDITKVTPASFEPTIDYVVTKIPKFAFEKFPGSEPTLTTAMKSVGEAMAIGRTIHESLQKALASMESGLTGFDEVDIPGAPDKAAVIKAISEQTPDRMRTIAQAMREGLSDDEIQVATAFDPWFLSRIREIVEAEEQVKTDGLPGDEAGLRKLKMLGFTDARLAKLTGFTEADVRRARHAKGVTAVFKRIDTCAAEFEAQTPYMYSTYESPMMGDVECEARPSDRGGSRPTSLAASFAWPAIRQQSTTSFGYPRAPVASTPSRRFNRTVTAPTYVFLNCDYNM
;
A
#
# COMPACT_ATOMS: atom_id res chain seq x y z
N VAL A 1 -1.91 28.60 8.84
CA VAL A 1 -2.74 27.91 9.85
C VAL A 1 -2.99 28.86 11.03
N ALA A 2 -1.96 29.45 11.70
CA ALA A 2 -2.12 30.31 12.86
C ALA A 2 -3.17 31.42 12.68
N ARG A 3 -3.16 32.15 11.53
CA ARG A 3 -4.17 33.20 11.22
C ARG A 3 -5.58 32.62 11.05
N ILE A 4 -5.72 31.39 10.59
CA ILE A 4 -7.03 30.71 10.47
C ILE A 4 -7.55 30.38 11.86
N ILE A 5 -6.71 29.82 12.73
CA ILE A 5 -7.06 29.54 14.13
C ILE A 5 -7.50 30.81 14.86
N GLU A 6 -6.75 31.91 14.71
CA GLU A 6 -7.09 33.21 15.29
C GLU A 6 -8.45 33.72 14.82
N LYS A 7 -8.78 33.55 13.54
CA LYS A 7 -10.02 34.03 12.93
C LYS A 7 -11.22 33.12 13.27
N GLU A 8 -11.07 31.80 13.05
CA GLU A 8 -12.19 30.85 13.10
C GLU A 8 -12.42 30.26 14.51
N ARG A 9 -11.41 30.36 15.41
CA ARG A 9 -11.49 29.89 16.81
C ARG A 9 -12.01 28.45 16.94
N PRO A 10 -11.38 27.47 16.27
CA PRO A 10 -11.79 26.07 16.40
C PRO A 10 -11.51 25.55 17.83
N ASP A 11 -12.28 24.59 18.27
CA ASP A 11 -12.07 23.90 19.55
C ASP A 11 -10.92 22.87 19.43
N ALA A 12 -10.71 22.29 18.24
CA ALA A 12 -9.71 21.24 18.04
C ALA A 12 -9.04 21.31 16.67
N LEU A 13 -7.84 20.71 16.58
CA LEU A 13 -7.05 20.53 15.36
C LEU A 13 -6.77 19.04 15.17
N LEU A 14 -7.15 18.48 14.00
CA LEU A 14 -6.91 17.09 13.63
C LEU A 14 -5.78 17.02 12.58
N PRO A 15 -4.52 16.77 12.97
CA PRO A 15 -3.39 16.75 12.05
C PRO A 15 -3.25 15.41 11.29
N THR A 16 -3.78 14.32 11.82
CA THR A 16 -3.55 12.95 11.34
C THR A 16 -4.16 12.64 9.97
N MET A 17 -4.99 13.54 9.42
CA MET A 17 -5.59 13.45 8.09
C MET A 17 -4.83 14.23 7.01
N GLY A 18 -3.83 15.04 7.39
CA GLY A 18 -3.07 15.92 6.49
C GLY A 18 -1.72 15.35 6.03
N GLY A 19 -1.49 14.04 6.20
CA GLY A 19 -0.20 13.42 5.92
C GLY A 19 0.93 14.01 6.77
N GLN A 20 2.18 13.81 6.36
CA GLN A 20 3.36 14.33 7.08
C GLN A 20 3.34 15.85 7.22
N THR A 21 2.92 16.55 6.17
CA THR A 21 2.81 18.01 6.20
C THR A 21 1.82 18.48 7.27
N GLY A 22 0.71 17.75 7.45
CA GLY A 22 -0.28 18.02 8.51
C GLY A 22 0.33 17.91 9.90
N LEU A 23 1.07 16.82 10.18
CA LEU A 23 1.75 16.60 11.46
C LEU A 23 2.79 17.70 11.74
N ASN A 24 3.71 17.93 10.80
CA ASN A 24 4.76 18.93 10.94
C ASN A 24 4.20 20.35 11.14
N THR A 25 3.13 20.68 10.42
CA THR A 25 2.46 21.99 10.56
C THR A 25 1.79 22.12 11.93
N ALA A 26 1.17 21.06 12.44
CA ALA A 26 0.52 21.09 13.76
C ALA A 26 1.55 21.27 14.88
N LEU A 27 2.68 20.55 14.83
CA LEU A 27 3.79 20.72 15.77
C LEU A 27 4.34 22.16 15.72
N ALA A 28 4.63 22.68 14.53
CA ALA A 28 5.11 24.06 14.37
C ALA A 28 4.14 25.11 14.93
N VAL A 29 2.82 24.92 14.75
CA VAL A 29 1.79 25.81 15.31
C VAL A 29 1.70 25.67 16.83
N ALA A 30 1.90 24.48 17.38
CA ALA A 30 1.99 24.23 18.80
C ALA A 30 3.22 24.93 19.42
N ASP A 31 4.41 24.80 18.78
CA ASP A 31 5.65 25.47 19.20
C ASP A 31 5.55 27.00 19.20
N MET A 32 4.74 27.56 18.32
CA MET A 32 4.42 28.98 18.32
C MET A 32 3.49 29.41 19.47
N GLY A 33 3.02 28.49 20.32
CA GLY A 33 2.06 28.74 21.41
C GLY A 33 0.67 29.13 20.93
N VAL A 34 0.35 28.93 19.64
CA VAL A 34 -0.94 29.33 19.04
C VAL A 34 -2.08 28.46 19.56
N LEU A 35 -1.85 27.15 19.71
CA LEU A 35 -2.88 26.24 20.20
C LEU A 35 -3.27 26.59 21.63
N GLU A 36 -2.29 26.76 22.52
CA GLU A 36 -2.51 27.17 23.91
C GLU A 36 -3.20 28.53 24.02
N LYS A 37 -2.70 29.52 23.25
CA LYS A 37 -3.26 30.89 23.22
C LYS A 37 -4.75 30.92 22.90
N PHE A 38 -5.21 30.03 22.03
CA PHE A 38 -6.60 30.01 21.56
C PHE A 38 -7.42 28.85 22.11
N GLY A 39 -6.84 28.00 22.98
CA GLY A 39 -7.53 26.88 23.61
C GLY A 39 -7.89 25.77 22.62
N VAL A 40 -7.03 25.49 21.64
CA VAL A 40 -7.24 24.49 20.60
C VAL A 40 -6.59 23.17 21.01
N GLU A 41 -7.36 22.09 21.08
CA GLU A 41 -6.89 20.76 21.40
C GLU A 41 -6.34 20.02 20.17
N LEU A 42 -5.20 19.33 20.28
CA LEU A 42 -4.75 18.36 19.26
C LEU A 42 -5.50 17.06 19.46
N ILE A 43 -6.30 16.64 18.48
CA ILE A 43 -7.06 15.40 18.49
C ILE A 43 -6.53 14.42 17.45
N GLY A 44 -6.81 13.12 17.64
CA GLY A 44 -6.30 12.04 16.77
C GLY A 44 -4.94 11.52 17.23
N ALA A 45 -3.95 12.40 17.35
CA ALA A 45 -2.68 12.16 18.01
C ALA A 45 -2.24 13.43 18.74
N ASN A 46 -1.80 13.30 19.98
CA ASN A 46 -1.26 14.41 20.75
C ASN A 46 0.21 14.68 20.36
N ARG A 47 0.78 15.76 20.91
CA ARG A 47 2.15 16.19 20.62
C ARG A 47 3.17 15.10 20.94
N GLU A 48 3.06 14.54 22.13
CA GLU A 48 4.00 13.54 22.67
C GLU A 48 3.98 12.27 21.81
N ALA A 49 2.80 11.82 21.38
CA ALA A 49 2.65 10.67 20.49
C ALA A 49 3.27 10.93 19.10
N ILE A 50 3.08 12.13 18.55
CA ILE A 50 3.69 12.50 17.27
C ILE A 50 5.21 12.54 17.39
N GLU A 51 5.75 13.20 18.42
CA GLU A 51 7.21 13.29 18.64
C GLU A 51 7.82 11.90 18.87
N MET A 52 7.18 11.05 19.68
CA MET A 52 7.67 9.69 19.97
C MET A 52 7.64 8.79 18.72
N ALA A 53 6.67 8.95 17.83
CA ALA A 53 6.59 8.18 16.59
C ALA A 53 7.59 8.66 15.52
N GLU A 54 7.86 9.97 15.46
CA GLU A 54 8.67 10.58 14.39
C GLU A 54 10.17 10.69 14.76
N ASP A 55 10.48 10.80 16.04
CA ASP A 55 11.88 10.82 16.50
C ASP A 55 12.43 9.39 16.63
N ARG A 56 13.43 9.08 15.83
CA ARG A 56 14.03 7.73 15.76
C ARG A 56 14.59 7.23 17.08
N LYS A 57 15.15 8.12 17.89
CA LYS A 57 15.70 7.75 19.20
C LYS A 57 14.58 7.41 20.18
N LEU A 58 13.57 8.28 20.27
CA LEU A 58 12.40 8.07 21.12
C LEU A 58 11.63 6.82 20.72
N PHE A 59 11.46 6.61 19.40
CA PHE A 59 10.82 5.41 18.86
C PHE A 59 11.57 4.13 19.26
N ARG A 60 12.90 4.12 19.09
CA ARG A 60 13.73 2.99 19.48
C ARG A 60 13.63 2.71 20.98
N GLU A 61 13.76 3.73 21.83
CA GLU A 61 13.60 3.58 23.29
C GLU A 61 12.21 3.00 23.66
N ALA A 62 11.17 3.37 22.91
CA ALA A 62 9.84 2.81 23.07
C ALA A 62 9.80 1.32 22.68
N MET A 63 10.43 0.94 21.57
CA MET A 63 10.51 -0.47 21.15
C MET A 63 11.33 -1.31 22.14
N ASP A 64 12.43 -0.77 22.67
CA ASP A 64 13.24 -1.43 23.70
C ASP A 64 12.43 -1.71 24.97
N ARG A 65 11.58 -0.76 25.40
CA ARG A 65 10.68 -0.97 26.55
C ARG A 65 9.66 -2.08 26.30
N LEU A 66 9.22 -2.24 25.07
CA LEU A 66 8.29 -3.31 24.67
C LEU A 66 8.97 -4.66 24.46
N GLY A 67 10.31 -4.68 24.37
CA GLY A 67 11.06 -5.88 23.97
C GLY A 67 10.82 -6.26 22.49
N ILE A 68 10.45 -5.29 21.65
CA ILE A 68 10.28 -5.47 20.21
C ILE A 68 11.58 -5.06 19.53
N GLU A 69 12.13 -5.94 18.68
CA GLU A 69 13.35 -5.65 17.96
C GLU A 69 13.14 -4.54 16.92
N ASN A 70 14.13 -3.68 16.79
CA ASN A 70 14.26 -2.69 15.73
C ASN A 70 15.63 -2.84 15.05
N PRO A 71 15.87 -2.25 13.87
CA PRO A 71 17.16 -2.34 13.20
C PRO A 71 18.28 -1.83 14.11
N LYS A 72 19.40 -2.55 14.17
CA LYS A 72 20.57 -2.09 14.92
C LYS A 72 21.05 -0.77 14.34
N ALA A 73 21.35 0.17 15.20
CA ALA A 73 21.89 1.44 14.76
C ALA A 73 22.75 2.07 15.85
N THR A 74 23.73 2.84 15.42
CA THR A 74 24.66 3.56 16.30
C THR A 74 24.91 4.94 15.74
N ILE A 75 24.93 5.95 16.61
CA ILE A 75 25.39 7.28 16.27
C ILE A 75 26.90 7.33 16.51
N ALA A 76 27.66 7.89 15.58
CA ALA A 76 29.07 8.06 15.67
C ALA A 76 29.47 9.50 15.28
N GLU A 77 30.42 10.06 15.99
CA GLU A 77 30.97 11.40 15.78
C GLU A 77 32.45 11.36 15.40
N THR A 78 33.09 10.21 15.54
CA THR A 78 34.49 9.94 15.21
C THR A 78 34.64 8.66 14.41
N MET A 79 35.76 8.55 13.66
CA MET A 79 36.08 7.31 12.94
C MET A 79 36.29 6.12 13.89
N GLU A 80 36.80 6.36 15.10
CA GLU A 80 36.98 5.31 16.12
C GLU A 80 35.63 4.75 16.54
N GLU A 81 34.64 5.61 16.81
CA GLU A 81 33.27 5.21 17.09
C GLU A 81 32.59 4.49 15.91
N CYS A 82 32.87 4.95 14.68
CA CYS A 82 32.38 4.25 13.47
C CYS A 82 32.92 2.81 13.42
N MET A 83 34.20 2.62 13.68
CA MET A 83 34.80 1.28 13.66
C MET A 83 34.27 0.39 14.77
N ALA A 84 34.00 0.93 15.95
CA ALA A 84 33.31 0.19 17.02
C ALA A 84 31.86 -0.14 16.65
N ALA A 85 31.16 0.77 15.97
CA ALA A 85 29.81 0.55 15.51
C ALA A 85 29.69 -0.59 14.48
N LEU A 86 30.70 -0.82 13.64
CA LEU A 86 30.74 -1.91 12.67
C LEU A 86 30.62 -3.28 13.31
N GLU A 87 31.23 -3.48 14.49
CA GLU A 87 31.14 -4.74 15.23
C GLU A 87 29.71 -5.00 15.76
N HIS A 88 28.96 -3.94 16.03
CA HIS A 88 27.56 -4.02 16.51
C HIS A 88 26.55 -4.15 15.37
N VAL A 89 26.69 -3.29 14.35
CA VAL A 89 25.73 -3.18 13.23
C VAL A 89 25.95 -4.27 12.19
N GLY A 90 27.23 -4.58 11.88
CA GLY A 90 27.58 -5.54 10.83
C GLY A 90 27.52 -4.93 9.42
N LEU A 91 27.61 -5.80 8.41
CA LEU A 91 27.52 -5.43 7.00
C LEU A 91 26.43 -6.29 6.31
N PRO A 92 25.72 -5.75 5.32
CA PRO A 92 25.79 -4.37 4.83
C PRO A 92 25.31 -3.35 5.86
N ALA A 93 25.86 -2.12 5.83
CA ALA A 93 25.48 -1.02 6.71
C ALA A 93 25.07 0.21 5.91
N ILE A 94 24.11 0.98 6.43
CA ILE A 94 23.67 2.25 5.84
C ILE A 94 24.23 3.40 6.65
N ILE A 95 25.00 4.26 6.02
CA ILE A 95 25.61 5.44 6.63
C ILE A 95 24.80 6.67 6.22
N ARG A 96 24.35 7.45 7.22
CA ARG A 96 23.52 8.65 7.02
C ARG A 96 24.09 9.82 7.81
N PRO A 97 24.65 10.83 7.15
CA PRO A 97 25.10 12.05 7.83
C PRO A 97 23.92 12.80 8.44
N ALA A 98 24.11 13.33 9.65
CA ALA A 98 23.13 14.17 10.29
C ALA A 98 23.03 15.53 9.60
N TYR A 99 21.79 16.06 9.50
CA TYR A 99 21.47 17.39 8.96
C TYR A 99 21.90 17.62 7.50
N THR A 100 22.04 16.56 6.69
CA THR A 100 22.29 16.68 5.25
C THR A 100 21.01 16.48 4.44
N LEU A 101 20.95 17.12 3.27
CA LEU A 101 19.83 16.97 2.34
C LEU A 101 20.19 15.98 1.21
N GLY A 102 19.22 15.16 0.80
CA GLY A 102 19.34 14.32 -0.38
C GLY A 102 20.37 13.18 -0.28
N GLY A 103 20.77 12.76 0.94
CA GLY A 103 21.70 11.64 1.13
C GLY A 103 23.17 11.98 0.88
N THR A 104 23.52 13.26 0.79
CA THR A 104 24.90 13.72 0.56
C THR A 104 25.86 13.18 1.62
N GLY A 105 26.92 12.52 1.18
CA GLY A 105 27.98 11.95 2.04
C GLY A 105 27.63 10.58 2.66
N GLY A 106 26.39 10.11 2.50
CA GLY A 106 25.95 8.78 2.95
C GLY A 106 25.94 7.75 1.84
N GLY A 107 25.72 6.48 2.21
CA GLY A 107 25.64 5.37 1.28
C GLY A 107 25.42 4.03 1.96
N VAL A 108 25.34 2.97 1.15
CA VAL A 108 25.31 1.59 1.62
C VAL A 108 26.68 0.99 1.48
N ALA A 109 27.25 0.52 2.58
CA ALA A 109 28.55 -0.15 2.62
C ALA A 109 28.35 -1.67 2.61
N TYR A 110 28.86 -2.33 1.59
CA TYR A 110 28.78 -3.79 1.45
C TYR A 110 30.04 -4.50 1.98
N ASN A 111 31.12 -3.77 2.12
CA ASN A 111 32.39 -4.25 2.61
C ASN A 111 33.06 -3.18 3.50
N ARG A 112 34.19 -3.55 4.12
CA ARG A 112 34.90 -2.67 5.06
C ARG A 112 35.46 -1.40 4.40
N ASP A 113 35.92 -1.50 3.17
CA ASP A 113 36.52 -0.34 2.46
C ASP A 113 35.43 0.69 2.13
N ASP A 114 34.27 0.23 1.64
CA ASP A 114 33.07 1.07 1.44
C ASP A 114 32.64 1.72 2.75
N TYR A 115 32.64 0.95 3.84
CA TYR A 115 32.23 1.41 5.15
C TYR A 115 33.11 2.55 5.66
N GLU A 116 34.46 2.37 5.63
CA GLU A 116 35.41 3.41 6.03
C GLU A 116 35.27 4.66 5.14
N HIS A 117 35.08 4.46 3.83
CA HIS A 117 34.86 5.56 2.87
C HIS A 117 33.61 6.38 3.21
N TYR A 118 32.46 5.73 3.38
CA TYR A 118 31.22 6.42 3.67
C TYR A 118 31.19 7.03 5.07
N CYS A 119 31.76 6.38 6.08
CA CYS A 119 31.88 6.97 7.40
C CYS A 119 32.70 8.28 7.37
N LYS A 120 33.87 8.29 6.70
CA LYS A 120 34.67 9.49 6.55
C LYS A 120 33.94 10.59 5.78
N SER A 121 33.37 10.24 4.61
CA SER A 121 32.60 11.17 3.80
C SER A 121 31.39 11.74 4.55
N GLY A 122 30.71 10.90 5.35
CA GLY A 122 29.58 11.29 6.15
C GLY A 122 29.90 12.24 7.29
N LEU A 123 30.97 11.96 8.03
CA LEU A 123 31.47 12.85 9.09
C LEU A 123 31.89 14.21 8.55
N ASP A 124 32.56 14.23 7.38
CA ASP A 124 32.97 15.46 6.71
C ASP A 124 31.75 16.26 6.15
N ALA A 125 30.71 15.58 5.68
CA ALA A 125 29.51 16.22 5.13
C ALA A 125 28.55 16.74 6.19
N SER A 126 28.57 16.16 7.40
CA SER A 126 27.67 16.57 8.48
C SER A 126 28.14 17.88 9.12
N PRO A 127 27.27 18.92 9.21
CA PRO A 127 27.62 20.19 9.86
C PRO A 127 28.03 20.05 11.35
N VAL A 128 27.66 18.95 11.97
CA VAL A 128 27.90 18.64 13.39
C VAL A 128 28.84 17.44 13.55
N SER A 129 29.47 16.98 12.44
CA SER A 129 30.35 15.79 12.41
C SER A 129 29.72 14.56 13.05
N GLN A 130 28.46 14.32 12.77
CA GLN A 130 27.72 13.20 13.32
C GLN A 130 27.08 12.39 12.20
N ILE A 131 27.20 11.05 12.28
CA ILE A 131 26.54 10.12 11.36
C ILE A 131 25.71 9.09 12.13
N LEU A 132 24.65 8.64 11.51
CA LEU A 132 23.89 7.46 11.91
C LEU A 132 24.34 6.27 11.06
N ILE A 133 24.66 5.18 11.70
CA ILE A 133 25.05 3.91 11.07
C ILE A 133 23.96 2.90 11.39
N ASP A 134 23.21 2.50 10.38
CA ASP A 134 22.10 1.57 10.50
C ASP A 134 22.45 0.20 9.89
N GLU A 135 21.94 -0.88 10.50
CA GLU A 135 21.87 -2.20 9.89
C GLU A 135 21.09 -2.12 8.57
N SER A 136 21.63 -2.71 7.52
CA SER A 136 20.90 -2.77 6.24
C SER A 136 19.91 -3.90 6.23
N LEU A 137 18.66 -3.59 5.94
CA LEU A 137 17.59 -4.53 5.74
C LEU A 137 17.32 -4.81 4.24
N LEU A 138 18.28 -4.45 3.36
CA LEU A 138 18.15 -4.71 1.93
C LEU A 138 17.89 -6.20 1.66
N GLY A 139 16.91 -6.48 0.81
CA GLY A 139 16.51 -7.85 0.48
C GLY A 139 15.58 -8.52 1.50
N TRP A 140 15.29 -7.90 2.65
CA TRP A 140 14.31 -8.41 3.60
C TRP A 140 12.89 -8.26 3.06
N LYS A 141 11.97 -9.08 3.57
CA LYS A 141 10.54 -8.96 3.29
C LYS A 141 9.97 -7.78 4.08
N GLU A 142 9.05 -7.03 3.48
CA GLU A 142 8.41 -5.88 4.13
C GLU A 142 6.91 -6.07 4.24
N PHE A 143 6.37 -5.74 5.42
CA PHE A 143 4.95 -5.84 5.75
C PHE A 143 4.47 -4.56 6.42
N GLU A 144 3.19 -4.25 6.21
CA GLU A 144 2.54 -3.10 6.81
C GLU A 144 1.27 -3.54 7.53
N MET A 145 1.14 -3.17 8.81
CA MET A 145 -0.08 -3.38 9.58
C MET A 145 -0.84 -2.06 9.69
N GLU A 146 -2.02 -2.02 9.08
CA GLU A 146 -2.94 -0.89 9.21
C GLU A 146 -3.81 -1.10 10.45
N VAL A 147 -3.55 -0.31 11.49
CA VAL A 147 -4.15 -0.47 12.81
C VAL A 147 -5.07 0.70 13.11
N VAL A 148 -6.23 0.42 13.69
CA VAL A 148 -7.12 1.45 14.24
C VAL A 148 -7.33 1.17 15.71
N ARG A 149 -7.17 2.20 16.57
CA ARG A 149 -7.38 2.13 18.02
C ARG A 149 -8.23 3.30 18.48
N ASP A 150 -9.05 3.06 19.52
CA ASP A 150 -9.91 4.08 20.17
C ASP A 150 -9.53 4.32 21.65
N LYS A 151 -10.18 5.30 22.27
CA LYS A 151 -9.96 5.67 23.69
C LYS A 151 -10.34 4.57 24.69
N ALA A 152 -11.21 3.64 24.31
CA ALA A 152 -11.59 2.50 25.14
C ALA A 152 -10.61 1.33 25.02
N ASP A 153 -9.50 1.53 24.29
CA ASP A 153 -8.47 0.54 23.98
C ASP A 153 -8.96 -0.61 23.07
N ASN A 154 -10.08 -0.43 22.36
CA ASN A 154 -10.41 -1.33 21.27
C ASN A 154 -9.40 -1.11 20.14
N ALA A 155 -8.79 -2.18 19.67
CA ALA A 155 -7.80 -2.12 18.59
C ALA A 155 -8.04 -3.25 17.59
N ILE A 156 -7.99 -2.92 16.31
CA ILE A 156 -8.15 -3.86 15.20
C ILE A 156 -7.03 -3.68 14.17
N ILE A 157 -6.64 -4.76 13.53
CA ILE A 157 -5.87 -4.73 12.28
C ILE A 157 -6.87 -4.67 11.13
N VAL A 158 -6.94 -3.52 10.47
CA VAL A 158 -7.83 -3.37 9.31
C VAL A 158 -7.35 -4.20 8.14
N CYS A 159 -6.03 -4.24 7.93
CA CYS A 159 -5.41 -5.01 6.87
C CYS A 159 -3.92 -5.24 7.16
N ALA A 160 -3.44 -6.44 6.87
CA ALA A 160 -2.03 -6.72 6.70
C ALA A 160 -1.68 -6.61 5.21
N ILE A 161 -0.73 -5.78 4.86
CA ILE A 161 -0.26 -5.55 3.50
C ILE A 161 1.15 -6.11 3.39
N GLU A 162 1.46 -6.74 2.25
CA GLU A 162 2.79 -7.26 1.96
C GLU A 162 3.35 -6.58 0.72
N ASN A 163 4.61 -6.16 0.79
CA ASN A 163 5.36 -5.70 -0.36
C ASN A 163 5.89 -6.92 -1.12
N VAL A 164 5.58 -6.99 -2.41
CA VAL A 164 6.11 -8.03 -3.30
C VAL A 164 7.58 -7.75 -3.61
N ASP A 165 7.95 -6.48 -3.67
CA ASP A 165 9.33 -6.05 -3.77
C ASP A 165 10.04 -6.24 -2.43
N PRO A 166 11.29 -6.74 -2.45
CA PRO A 166 12.12 -6.76 -1.25
C PRO A 166 12.49 -5.34 -0.81
N MET A 167 12.88 -5.18 0.44
CA MET A 167 13.36 -3.90 0.95
C MET A 167 14.52 -3.35 0.13
N GLY A 168 14.51 -2.05 -0.10
CA GLY A 168 15.41 -1.31 -0.99
C GLY A 168 14.64 -0.43 -1.98
N VAL A 169 13.40 -0.79 -2.27
CA VAL A 169 12.43 0.05 -2.98
C VAL A 169 11.51 0.70 -1.94
N HIS A 170 11.26 2.02 -2.07
CA HIS A 170 10.33 2.71 -1.17
C HIS A 170 8.95 2.03 -1.17
N THR A 171 8.32 1.85 -0.01
CA THR A 171 7.02 1.14 0.11
C THR A 171 5.93 1.75 -0.78
N GLY A 172 5.93 3.09 -0.99
CA GLY A 172 5.04 3.76 -1.95
C GLY A 172 5.26 3.36 -3.42
N ASP A 173 6.48 2.94 -3.78
CA ASP A 173 6.90 2.53 -5.12
C ASP A 173 6.90 1.00 -5.29
N SER A 174 6.66 0.26 -4.19
CA SER A 174 6.58 -1.20 -4.20
C SER A 174 5.24 -1.68 -4.78
N ILE A 175 5.29 -2.82 -5.47
CA ILE A 175 4.10 -3.61 -5.79
C ILE A 175 3.65 -4.25 -4.49
N THR A 176 2.39 -4.08 -4.11
CA THR A 176 1.89 -4.57 -2.83
C THR A 176 0.64 -5.42 -3.00
N VAL A 177 0.46 -6.36 -2.09
CA VAL A 177 -0.71 -7.23 -2.03
C VAL A 177 -1.40 -7.13 -0.67
N ALA A 178 -2.69 -7.30 -0.66
CA ALA A 178 -3.54 -7.39 0.52
C ALA A 178 -4.54 -8.54 0.34
N PRO A 179 -4.69 -9.43 1.35
CA PRO A 179 -3.92 -9.51 2.57
C PRO A 179 -2.47 -9.95 2.32
N ALA A 180 -1.61 -9.92 3.34
CA ALA A 180 -0.29 -10.55 3.29
C ALA A 180 -0.43 -12.05 2.97
N LEU A 181 0.35 -12.54 1.98
CA LEU A 181 0.17 -13.88 1.40
C LEU A 181 1.23 -14.89 1.84
N THR A 182 2.39 -14.41 2.30
CA THR A 182 3.52 -15.28 2.65
C THR A 182 3.80 -15.34 4.15
N LEU A 183 2.96 -14.72 4.99
CA LEU A 183 3.01 -14.87 6.44
C LEU A 183 2.36 -16.18 6.89
N THR A 184 3.02 -16.87 7.81
CA THR A 184 2.35 -17.89 8.61
C THR A 184 1.43 -17.23 9.65
N ASP A 185 0.44 -17.97 10.14
CA ASP A 185 -0.45 -17.46 11.20
C ASP A 185 0.34 -17.01 12.45
N LYS A 186 1.38 -17.74 12.82
CA LYS A 186 2.24 -17.39 13.95
C LYS A 186 2.93 -16.04 13.75
N GLU A 187 3.49 -15.79 12.58
CA GLU A 187 4.14 -14.53 12.23
C GLU A 187 3.13 -13.38 12.22
N TYR A 188 1.96 -13.62 11.61
CA TYR A 188 0.86 -12.65 11.61
C TYR A 188 0.45 -12.26 13.04
N GLN A 189 0.26 -13.24 13.95
CA GLN A 189 -0.12 -12.96 15.34
C GLN A 189 0.96 -12.19 16.11
N ILE A 190 2.25 -12.46 15.85
CA ILE A 190 3.35 -11.69 16.45
C ILE A 190 3.29 -10.24 15.98
N MET A 191 3.16 -10.00 14.67
CA MET A 191 3.06 -8.65 14.11
C MET A 191 1.81 -7.92 14.59
N ARG A 192 0.66 -8.61 14.61
CA ARG A 192 -0.61 -8.07 15.11
C ARG A 192 -0.48 -7.58 16.55
N ASN A 193 -0.02 -8.45 17.43
CA ASN A 193 0.12 -8.12 18.85
C ASN A 193 1.18 -7.03 19.07
N GLY A 194 2.31 -7.11 18.36
CA GLY A 194 3.36 -6.10 18.38
C GLY A 194 2.86 -4.74 17.90
N SER A 195 2.13 -4.68 16.80
CA SER A 195 1.59 -3.42 16.27
C SER A 195 0.61 -2.76 17.24
N ILE A 196 -0.26 -3.53 17.89
CA ILE A 196 -1.18 -3.00 18.91
C ILE A 196 -0.38 -2.50 20.12
N ALA A 197 0.66 -3.22 20.54
CA ALA A 197 1.54 -2.78 21.65
C ALA A 197 2.28 -1.49 21.29
N VAL A 198 2.78 -1.35 20.06
CA VAL A 198 3.42 -0.12 19.56
C VAL A 198 2.48 1.07 19.67
N LEU A 199 1.23 0.95 19.18
CA LEU A 199 0.26 2.05 19.28
C LEU A 199 -0.03 2.47 20.72
N ARG A 200 -0.10 1.49 21.63
CA ARG A 200 -0.30 1.74 23.08
C ARG A 200 0.87 2.49 23.67
N GLU A 201 2.11 2.05 23.40
CA GLU A 201 3.33 2.64 23.94
C GLU A 201 3.55 4.06 23.42
N ILE A 202 3.35 4.28 22.13
CA ILE A 202 3.44 5.60 21.49
C ILE A 202 2.34 6.54 22.00
N GLY A 203 1.20 6.00 22.42
CA GLY A 203 0.10 6.81 22.94
C GLY A 203 -0.86 7.32 21.88
N VAL A 204 -0.97 6.65 20.73
CA VAL A 204 -2.04 6.94 19.76
C VAL A 204 -3.33 6.33 20.27
N GLU A 205 -4.22 7.18 20.79
CA GLU A 205 -5.47 6.76 21.42
C GLU A 205 -6.66 6.80 20.48
N THR A 206 -6.59 7.58 19.40
CA THR A 206 -7.73 7.79 18.51
C THR A 206 -7.28 7.92 17.06
N GLY A 207 -7.45 6.86 16.30
CA GLY A 207 -7.22 6.97 14.86
C GLY A 207 -6.59 5.74 14.22
N GLY A 208 -6.27 5.90 12.93
CA GLY A 208 -5.56 4.92 12.13
C GLY A 208 -4.07 5.21 12.10
N SER A 209 -3.28 4.16 12.15
CA SER A 209 -1.83 4.20 12.10
C SER A 209 -1.31 3.05 11.25
N ASN A 210 -0.14 3.26 10.67
CA ASN A 210 0.57 2.26 9.90
C ASN A 210 1.83 1.84 10.67
N VAL A 211 2.02 0.54 10.89
CA VAL A 211 3.24 -0.03 11.50
C VAL A 211 3.95 -0.89 10.49
N GLN A 212 5.19 -0.53 10.17
CA GLN A 212 6.00 -1.23 9.18
C GLN A 212 6.94 -2.23 9.85
N TRP A 213 6.95 -3.44 9.29
CA TRP A 213 7.73 -4.58 9.76
C TRP A 213 8.64 -5.10 8.66
N ALA A 214 9.81 -5.59 9.05
CA ALA A 214 10.66 -6.39 8.17
C ALA A 214 10.90 -7.77 8.75
N ILE A 215 10.97 -8.78 7.85
CA ILE A 215 11.35 -10.15 8.19
C ILE A 215 12.58 -10.53 7.38
N ASN A 216 13.61 -11.00 8.06
CA ASN A 216 14.75 -11.62 7.41
C ASN A 216 14.33 -12.97 6.79
N PRO A 217 14.44 -13.14 5.46
CA PRO A 217 14.04 -14.39 4.81
C PRO A 217 14.93 -15.59 5.16
N GLU A 218 16.14 -15.37 5.71
CA GLU A 218 17.09 -16.44 6.02
C GLU A 218 16.82 -17.09 7.38
N ASP A 219 16.50 -16.30 8.41
CA ASP A 219 16.38 -16.78 9.80
C ASP A 219 15.03 -16.47 10.44
N GLY A 220 14.17 -15.70 9.78
CA GLY A 220 12.85 -15.31 10.27
C GLY A 220 12.88 -14.23 11.35
N ARG A 221 14.00 -13.54 11.57
CA ARG A 221 14.09 -12.41 12.49
C ARG A 221 13.14 -11.29 12.04
N MET A 222 12.34 -10.78 13.00
CA MET A 222 11.36 -9.72 12.76
C MET A 222 11.80 -8.44 13.45
N VAL A 223 11.72 -7.32 12.75
CA VAL A 223 11.99 -6.00 13.31
C VAL A 223 10.89 -5.01 12.94
N VAL A 224 10.58 -4.08 13.84
CA VAL A 224 9.76 -2.91 13.53
C VAL A 224 10.65 -1.83 12.94
N ILE A 225 10.26 -1.30 11.79
CA ILE A 225 11.01 -0.25 11.09
C ILE A 225 10.59 1.13 11.58
N GLU A 226 9.29 1.39 11.51
CA GLU A 226 8.68 2.67 11.89
C GLU A 226 7.19 2.52 12.13
N MET A 227 6.61 3.55 12.74
CA MET A 227 5.17 3.73 12.86
C MET A 227 4.79 5.13 12.39
N ASN A 228 3.76 5.19 11.56
CA ASN A 228 3.18 6.46 11.11
C ASN A 228 1.92 6.75 11.92
N PRO A 229 1.88 7.77 12.82
CA PRO A 229 0.72 8.06 13.69
C PRO A 229 -0.36 8.85 12.93
N ARG A 230 -0.67 8.45 11.73
CA ARG A 230 -1.56 9.15 10.79
C ARG A 230 -2.11 8.23 9.72
N VAL A 231 -3.18 8.66 9.07
CA VAL A 231 -3.65 8.01 7.83
C VAL A 231 -2.60 8.18 6.73
N SER A 232 -2.28 7.10 6.05
CA SER A 232 -1.23 6.98 5.04
C SER A 232 -1.80 6.55 3.67
N ARG A 233 -0.93 6.35 2.69
CA ARG A 233 -1.32 5.77 1.40
C ARG A 233 -1.74 4.31 1.53
N SER A 234 -1.05 3.55 2.36
CA SER A 234 -1.43 2.17 2.69
C SER A 234 -2.78 2.10 3.40
N SER A 235 -3.13 3.08 4.24
CA SER A 235 -4.48 3.19 4.79
C SER A 235 -5.55 3.36 3.71
N ALA A 236 -5.24 4.09 2.64
CA ALA A 236 -6.15 4.22 1.49
C ALA A 236 -6.27 2.90 0.71
N LEU A 237 -5.16 2.17 0.53
CA LEU A 237 -5.17 0.83 -0.07
C LEU A 237 -5.97 -0.15 0.79
N ALA A 238 -5.70 -0.21 2.10
CA ALA A 238 -6.42 -1.04 3.05
C ALA A 238 -7.93 -0.76 3.05
N SER A 239 -8.30 0.53 3.04
CA SER A 239 -9.72 0.94 2.96
C SER A 239 -10.40 0.48 1.69
N LYS A 240 -9.71 0.56 0.54
CA LYS A 240 -10.26 0.05 -0.73
C LYS A 240 -10.30 -1.48 -0.76
N ALA A 241 -9.29 -2.14 -0.19
CA ALA A 241 -9.19 -3.58 -0.16
C ALA A 241 -10.28 -4.22 0.71
N THR A 242 -10.50 -3.69 1.89
CA THR A 242 -11.43 -4.26 2.89
C THR A 242 -12.83 -3.64 2.85
N GLY A 243 -12.98 -2.48 2.22
CA GLY A 243 -14.19 -1.67 2.33
C GLY A 243 -14.30 -0.91 3.67
N PHE A 244 -13.41 -1.14 4.62
CA PHE A 244 -13.40 -0.44 5.91
C PHE A 244 -12.85 0.99 5.76
N PRO A 245 -13.65 2.04 6.00
CA PRO A 245 -13.25 3.42 5.70
C PRO A 245 -12.40 4.02 6.80
N ILE A 246 -11.10 3.68 6.85
CA ILE A 246 -10.17 4.05 7.92
C ILE A 246 -10.24 5.55 8.25
N ALA A 247 -10.15 6.43 7.24
CA ALA A 247 -10.15 7.87 7.47
C ALA A 247 -11.46 8.37 8.11
N LYS A 248 -12.61 7.86 7.67
CA LYS A 248 -13.92 8.21 8.25
C LYS A 248 -14.04 7.75 9.69
N ILE A 249 -13.62 6.51 9.97
CA ILE A 249 -13.64 5.94 11.32
C ILE A 249 -12.68 6.71 12.21
N ALA A 250 -11.42 6.90 11.80
CA ALA A 250 -10.42 7.66 12.55
C ALA A 250 -10.88 9.08 12.90
N ALA A 251 -11.55 9.78 11.97
CA ALA A 251 -12.12 11.10 12.25
C ALA A 251 -13.22 11.05 13.34
N LYS A 252 -14.05 10.00 13.36
CA LYS A 252 -15.08 9.81 14.40
C LYS A 252 -14.45 9.46 15.75
N LEU A 253 -13.44 8.60 15.76
CA LEU A 253 -12.70 8.25 16.98
C LEU A 253 -12.04 9.50 17.59
N ALA A 254 -11.46 10.36 16.75
CA ALA A 254 -10.82 11.60 17.18
C ALA A 254 -11.77 12.57 17.92
N VAL A 255 -13.08 12.51 17.61
CA VAL A 255 -14.11 13.31 18.31
C VAL A 255 -14.82 12.55 19.42
N GLY A 256 -14.30 11.38 19.82
CA GLY A 256 -14.69 10.69 21.06
C GLY A 256 -15.59 9.47 20.91
N TYR A 257 -15.95 9.05 19.68
CA TYR A 257 -16.62 7.76 19.49
C TYR A 257 -15.66 6.60 19.75
N THR A 258 -16.21 5.43 20.05
CA THR A 258 -15.46 4.17 20.15
C THR A 258 -15.82 3.23 19.00
N LEU A 259 -14.96 2.23 18.72
CA LEU A 259 -15.15 1.30 17.60
C LEU A 259 -16.42 0.45 17.74
N ASP A 260 -16.83 0.13 18.97
CA ASP A 260 -18.04 -0.63 19.27
C ASP A 260 -19.32 0.21 19.16
N GLU A 261 -19.23 1.54 19.24
CA GLU A 261 -20.35 2.46 19.01
C GLU A 261 -20.61 2.75 17.53
N LEU A 262 -19.67 2.42 16.65
CA LEU A 262 -19.76 2.69 15.23
C LEU A 262 -20.17 1.44 14.45
N ASP A 263 -21.13 1.59 13.54
CA ASP A 263 -21.49 0.52 12.62
C ASP A 263 -20.43 0.32 11.54
N ASN A 264 -20.20 -0.92 11.16
CA ASN A 264 -19.44 -1.27 9.97
C ASN A 264 -20.20 -0.80 8.70
N ASP A 265 -19.54 0.01 7.87
CA ASP A 265 -20.17 0.59 6.67
C ASP A 265 -20.55 -0.45 5.60
N ILE A 266 -19.96 -1.64 5.63
CA ILE A 266 -20.19 -2.71 4.66
C ILE A 266 -21.36 -3.60 5.07
N THR A 267 -21.34 -4.11 6.28
CA THR A 267 -22.37 -5.03 6.78
C THR A 267 -23.60 -4.31 7.33
N LYS A 268 -23.42 -3.11 7.89
CA LYS A 268 -24.46 -2.32 8.60
C LYS A 268 -25.04 -2.98 9.86
N VAL A 269 -24.61 -4.19 10.19
CA VAL A 269 -25.13 -4.98 11.32
C VAL A 269 -24.04 -5.41 12.31
N THR A 270 -22.77 -5.28 11.91
CA THR A 270 -21.62 -5.53 12.81
C THR A 270 -21.01 -4.21 13.26
N PRO A 271 -20.40 -4.14 14.47
CA PRO A 271 -19.68 -2.95 14.89
C PRO A 271 -18.36 -2.80 14.13
N ALA A 272 -17.82 -1.58 14.07
CA ALA A 272 -16.53 -1.30 13.47
C ALA A 272 -15.35 -1.90 14.26
N SER A 273 -15.58 -2.45 15.45
CA SER A 273 -14.60 -3.19 16.25
C SER A 273 -14.34 -4.61 15.74
N PHE A 274 -15.09 -5.11 14.75
CA PHE A 274 -14.80 -6.39 14.12
C PHE A 274 -13.62 -6.24 13.17
N GLU A 275 -12.58 -7.03 13.40
CA GLU A 275 -11.37 -7.04 12.57
C GLU A 275 -11.71 -7.59 11.18
N PRO A 276 -11.41 -6.84 10.09
CA PRO A 276 -11.74 -7.29 8.75
C PRO A 276 -11.02 -8.57 8.36
N THR A 277 -11.73 -9.44 7.64
CA THR A 277 -11.20 -10.64 7.01
C THR A 277 -11.67 -10.69 5.56
N ILE A 278 -10.75 -10.77 4.61
CA ILE A 278 -11.07 -10.83 3.18
C ILE A 278 -10.67 -12.18 2.59
N ASP A 279 -11.46 -12.67 1.65
CA ASP A 279 -11.29 -13.96 0.97
C ASP A 279 -10.90 -13.80 -0.52
N TYR A 280 -10.42 -12.63 -0.89
CA TYR A 280 -9.91 -12.26 -2.22
C TYR A 280 -8.54 -11.58 -2.10
N VAL A 281 -7.87 -11.40 -3.21
CA VAL A 281 -6.54 -10.76 -3.26
C VAL A 281 -6.64 -9.43 -3.97
N VAL A 282 -6.05 -8.41 -3.36
CA VAL A 282 -5.91 -7.08 -3.93
C VAL A 282 -4.46 -6.84 -4.27
N THR A 283 -4.17 -6.44 -5.52
CA THR A 283 -2.82 -6.06 -5.95
C THR A 283 -2.79 -4.59 -6.31
N LYS A 284 -1.80 -3.86 -5.79
CA LYS A 284 -1.48 -2.48 -6.17
C LYS A 284 -0.19 -2.48 -7.00
N ILE A 285 -0.19 -1.81 -8.15
CA ILE A 285 1.01 -1.54 -8.96
C ILE A 285 1.19 -0.03 -9.05
N PRO A 286 2.35 0.53 -8.65
CA PRO A 286 2.61 1.96 -8.75
C PRO A 286 2.78 2.40 -10.20
N LYS A 287 2.38 3.64 -10.48
CA LYS A 287 2.55 4.28 -11.79
C LYS A 287 3.61 5.35 -11.70
N PHE A 288 4.52 5.34 -12.67
CA PHE A 288 5.60 6.32 -12.80
C PHE A 288 5.37 7.18 -14.05
N ALA A 289 6.00 8.34 -14.09
CA ALA A 289 5.91 9.28 -15.22
C ALA A 289 7.30 9.87 -15.56
N PHE A 290 8.34 9.02 -15.55
CA PHE A 290 9.72 9.45 -15.82
C PHE A 290 9.84 10.13 -17.19
N GLU A 291 9.03 9.73 -18.17
CA GLU A 291 8.98 10.33 -19.50
C GLU A 291 8.59 11.82 -19.49
N LYS A 292 7.95 12.29 -18.40
CA LYS A 292 7.56 13.70 -18.22
C LYS A 292 8.60 14.55 -17.50
N PHE A 293 9.63 13.92 -16.95
CA PHE A 293 10.69 14.57 -16.18
C PHE A 293 12.07 14.31 -16.80
N PRO A 294 12.48 15.10 -17.81
CA PRO A 294 13.78 14.91 -18.46
C PRO A 294 14.92 14.95 -17.44
N GLY A 295 15.82 13.99 -17.54
CA GLY A 295 16.96 13.85 -16.62
C GLY A 295 16.67 13.11 -15.31
N SER A 296 15.44 12.63 -15.10
CA SER A 296 15.14 11.72 -13.99
C SER A 296 15.59 10.30 -14.31
N GLU A 297 16.20 9.64 -13.35
CA GLU A 297 16.61 8.24 -13.48
C GLU A 297 15.45 7.30 -13.11
N PRO A 298 15.13 6.30 -13.98
CA PRO A 298 14.04 5.36 -13.74
C PRO A 298 14.35 4.29 -12.68
N THR A 299 15.57 4.27 -12.14
CA THR A 299 15.95 3.32 -11.07
C THR A 299 15.21 3.65 -9.79
N LEU A 300 14.50 2.66 -9.24
CA LEU A 300 13.78 2.78 -7.98
C LEU A 300 14.75 2.67 -6.80
N THR A 301 14.48 3.44 -5.76
CA THR A 301 15.33 3.53 -4.56
C THR A 301 14.43 3.67 -3.32
N THR A 302 15.03 3.94 -2.18
CA THR A 302 14.30 4.30 -0.95
C THR A 302 13.63 5.69 -1.00
N ALA A 303 13.83 6.46 -2.08
CA ALA A 303 13.11 7.71 -2.33
C ALA A 303 11.90 7.45 -3.24
N MET A 304 10.73 7.91 -2.83
CA MET A 304 9.50 7.70 -3.58
C MET A 304 9.45 8.52 -4.87
N LYS A 305 9.16 7.83 -5.99
CA LYS A 305 9.11 8.40 -7.35
C LYS A 305 7.77 8.20 -8.07
N SER A 306 6.88 7.37 -7.52
CA SER A 306 5.57 7.11 -8.13
C SER A 306 4.66 8.33 -8.11
N VAL A 307 3.83 8.47 -9.14
CA VAL A 307 2.87 9.58 -9.31
C VAL A 307 1.42 9.13 -9.15
N GLY A 308 1.18 7.83 -9.06
CA GLY A 308 -0.13 7.22 -8.93
C GLY A 308 -0.03 5.71 -8.80
N GLU A 309 -1.16 5.02 -8.88
CA GLU A 309 -1.23 3.57 -8.72
C GLU A 309 -2.42 2.98 -9.47
N ALA A 310 -2.32 1.72 -9.90
CA ALA A 310 -3.45 0.88 -10.27
C ALA A 310 -3.70 -0.13 -9.15
N MET A 311 -4.96 -0.42 -8.88
CA MET A 311 -5.39 -1.46 -7.94
C MET A 311 -6.36 -2.41 -8.62
N ALA A 312 -6.17 -3.71 -8.46
CA ALA A 312 -7.09 -4.71 -8.96
C ALA A 312 -7.39 -5.78 -7.92
N ILE A 313 -8.57 -6.36 -8.00
CA ILE A 313 -9.07 -7.40 -7.11
C ILE A 313 -9.33 -8.66 -7.91
N GLY A 314 -8.90 -9.81 -7.39
CA GLY A 314 -9.14 -11.13 -7.95
C GLY A 314 -9.30 -12.19 -6.86
N ARG A 315 -9.75 -13.40 -7.22
CA ARG A 315 -9.83 -14.53 -6.28
C ARG A 315 -8.46 -15.12 -5.97
N THR A 316 -7.49 -14.87 -6.83
CA THR A 316 -6.10 -15.32 -6.71
C THR A 316 -5.13 -14.20 -7.02
N ILE A 317 -3.89 -14.38 -6.59
CA ILE A 317 -2.79 -13.45 -6.92
C ILE A 317 -2.58 -13.35 -8.44
N HIS A 318 -2.68 -14.45 -9.17
CA HIS A 318 -2.55 -14.47 -10.63
C HIS A 318 -3.57 -13.53 -11.28
N GLU A 319 -4.85 -13.67 -10.89
CA GLU A 319 -5.93 -12.84 -11.42
C GLU A 319 -5.72 -11.37 -11.07
N SER A 320 -5.47 -11.05 -9.80
CA SER A 320 -5.33 -9.66 -9.35
C SER A 320 -4.11 -8.98 -9.97
N LEU A 321 -2.99 -9.69 -10.09
CA LEU A 321 -1.73 -9.16 -10.66
C LEU A 321 -1.88 -8.86 -12.15
N GLN A 322 -2.41 -9.82 -12.95
CA GLN A 322 -2.63 -9.59 -14.38
C GLN A 322 -3.65 -8.48 -14.66
N LYS A 323 -4.72 -8.42 -13.86
CA LYS A 323 -5.71 -7.33 -13.94
C LYS A 323 -5.10 -5.98 -13.58
N ALA A 324 -4.23 -5.91 -12.57
CA ALA A 324 -3.54 -4.68 -12.19
C ALA A 324 -2.64 -4.18 -13.32
N LEU A 325 -1.84 -5.07 -13.94
CA LEU A 325 -1.02 -4.73 -15.11
C LEU A 325 -1.86 -4.20 -16.27
N ALA A 326 -2.95 -4.90 -16.60
CA ALA A 326 -3.84 -4.48 -17.69
C ALA A 326 -4.57 -3.16 -17.42
N SER A 327 -4.69 -2.74 -16.15
CA SER A 327 -5.35 -1.48 -15.75
C SER A 327 -4.42 -0.29 -15.59
N MET A 328 -3.12 -0.43 -15.89
CA MET A 328 -2.13 0.65 -15.83
C MET A 328 -2.36 1.77 -16.86
N GLU A 329 -3.28 1.61 -17.80
CA GLU A 329 -3.53 2.54 -18.92
C GLU A 329 -2.27 2.84 -19.77
N SER A 330 -1.39 1.84 -19.87
CA SER A 330 -0.14 1.89 -20.64
C SER A 330 -0.17 0.98 -21.88
N GLY A 331 -1.34 0.41 -22.22
CA GLY A 331 -1.52 -0.51 -23.34
C GLY A 331 -1.13 -1.95 -23.04
N LEU A 332 -0.77 -2.26 -21.79
CA LEU A 332 -0.49 -3.62 -21.34
C LEU A 332 -1.76 -4.48 -21.33
N THR A 333 -1.61 -5.75 -21.64
CA THR A 333 -2.71 -6.73 -21.64
C THR A 333 -2.57 -7.79 -20.55
N GLY A 334 -1.46 -7.74 -19.80
CA GLY A 334 -1.02 -8.64 -18.75
C GLY A 334 0.50 -8.61 -18.65
N PHE A 335 1.13 -9.76 -18.55
CA PHE A 335 2.58 -9.91 -18.58
C PHE A 335 3.11 -9.86 -20.05
N ASP A 336 2.83 -8.75 -20.73
CA ASP A 336 3.39 -8.52 -22.07
C ASP A 336 4.91 -8.59 -22.05
N GLU A 337 5.50 -9.06 -23.14
CA GLU A 337 6.94 -9.23 -23.31
C GLU A 337 7.69 -7.90 -23.11
N VAL A 338 8.93 -8.01 -22.64
CA VAL A 338 9.87 -6.91 -22.49
C VAL A 338 11.12 -7.25 -23.31
N ASP A 339 11.59 -6.30 -24.10
CA ASP A 339 12.88 -6.45 -24.78
C ASP A 339 14.01 -6.25 -23.76
N ILE A 340 14.85 -7.27 -23.59
CA ILE A 340 16.04 -7.22 -22.73
C ILE A 340 17.27 -7.11 -23.64
N PRO A 341 17.97 -5.96 -23.62
CA PRO A 341 19.17 -5.79 -24.43
C PRO A 341 20.22 -6.86 -24.11
N GLY A 342 20.63 -7.58 -25.14
CA GLY A 342 21.61 -8.66 -25.03
C GLY A 342 21.02 -10.05 -24.81
N ALA A 343 19.70 -10.21 -24.61
CA ALA A 343 19.07 -11.53 -24.56
C ALA A 343 19.29 -12.29 -25.89
N PRO A 344 19.45 -13.63 -25.86
CA PRO A 344 19.30 -14.52 -24.70
C PRO A 344 20.57 -14.74 -23.84
N ASP A 345 21.60 -13.84 -23.92
CA ASP A 345 22.77 -14.00 -23.06
C ASP A 345 22.37 -13.94 -21.59
N LYS A 346 22.67 -15.01 -20.86
CA LYS A 346 22.27 -15.17 -19.47
C LYS A 346 22.78 -14.06 -18.54
N ALA A 347 23.99 -13.59 -18.75
CA ALA A 347 24.58 -12.52 -17.94
C ALA A 347 23.85 -11.19 -18.19
N ALA A 348 23.46 -10.91 -19.42
CA ALA A 348 22.66 -9.73 -19.76
C ALA A 348 21.26 -9.78 -19.12
N VAL A 349 20.61 -10.96 -19.14
CA VAL A 349 19.29 -11.15 -18.53
C VAL A 349 19.37 -11.00 -17.00
N ILE A 350 20.36 -11.61 -16.33
CA ILE A 350 20.58 -11.47 -14.89
C ILE A 350 20.81 -9.99 -14.53
N LYS A 351 21.63 -9.27 -15.30
CA LYS A 351 21.85 -7.85 -15.08
C LYS A 351 20.53 -7.07 -15.15
N ALA A 352 19.72 -7.31 -16.17
CA ALA A 352 18.45 -6.60 -16.37
C ALA A 352 17.45 -6.81 -15.21
N ILE A 353 17.35 -8.03 -14.66
CA ILE A 353 16.46 -8.30 -13.52
C ILE A 353 17.02 -7.78 -12.18
N SER A 354 18.33 -7.57 -12.07
CA SER A 354 18.94 -7.01 -10.86
C SER A 354 18.71 -5.50 -10.73
N GLU A 355 18.28 -4.83 -11.80
CA GLU A 355 17.98 -3.40 -11.79
C GLU A 355 16.54 -3.14 -11.33
N GLN A 356 16.39 -2.35 -10.27
CA GLN A 356 15.07 -1.96 -9.74
C GLN A 356 14.43 -0.91 -10.66
N THR A 357 13.60 -1.36 -11.60
CA THR A 357 12.93 -0.50 -12.59
C THR A 357 11.40 -0.56 -12.45
N PRO A 358 10.65 0.36 -13.05
CA PRO A 358 9.18 0.28 -13.10
C PRO A 358 8.64 -1.04 -13.68
N ASP A 359 9.34 -1.60 -14.67
CA ASP A 359 8.94 -2.82 -15.38
C ASP A 359 9.49 -4.12 -14.77
N ARG A 360 10.17 -4.07 -13.63
CA ARG A 360 10.88 -5.20 -12.98
C ARG A 360 10.09 -6.51 -12.93
N MET A 361 8.81 -6.46 -12.62
CA MET A 361 7.94 -7.64 -12.58
C MET A 361 7.80 -8.31 -13.97
N ARG A 362 7.67 -7.50 -15.02
CA ARG A 362 7.59 -7.98 -16.40
C ARG A 362 8.94 -8.46 -16.90
N THR A 363 10.03 -7.81 -16.46
CA THR A 363 11.41 -8.21 -16.77
C THR A 363 11.70 -9.58 -16.14
N ILE A 364 11.24 -9.84 -14.91
CA ILE A 364 11.30 -11.15 -14.27
C ILE A 364 10.55 -12.22 -15.10
N ALA A 365 9.32 -11.93 -15.52
CA ALA A 365 8.57 -12.86 -16.37
C ALA A 365 9.26 -13.11 -17.71
N GLN A 366 9.93 -12.10 -18.28
CA GLN A 366 10.73 -12.26 -19.49
C GLN A 366 11.97 -13.14 -19.24
N ALA A 367 12.66 -12.96 -18.12
CA ALA A 367 13.78 -13.81 -17.73
C ALA A 367 13.36 -15.28 -17.61
N MET A 368 12.15 -15.55 -17.11
CA MET A 368 11.58 -16.90 -17.09
C MET A 368 11.37 -17.46 -18.49
N ARG A 369 10.91 -16.65 -19.46
CA ARG A 369 10.78 -17.03 -20.88
C ARG A 369 12.13 -17.29 -21.54
N GLU A 370 13.18 -16.59 -21.12
CA GLU A 370 14.57 -16.81 -21.55
C GLU A 370 15.24 -18.03 -20.87
N GLY A 371 14.51 -18.72 -19.97
CA GLY A 371 14.93 -19.99 -19.39
C GLY A 371 15.68 -19.89 -18.06
N LEU A 372 15.69 -18.74 -17.38
CA LEU A 372 16.22 -18.65 -16.02
C LEU A 372 15.34 -19.43 -15.04
N SER A 373 16.00 -20.14 -14.10
CA SER A 373 15.31 -20.81 -12.99
C SER A 373 14.84 -19.81 -11.93
N ASP A 374 13.89 -20.21 -11.09
CA ASP A 374 13.39 -19.37 -9.99
C ASP A 374 14.51 -19.06 -8.98
N ASP A 375 15.41 -20.02 -8.72
CA ASP A 375 16.57 -19.83 -7.82
C ASP A 375 17.53 -18.76 -8.36
N GLU A 376 17.81 -18.77 -9.67
CA GLU A 376 18.67 -17.75 -10.29
C GLU A 376 18.04 -16.37 -10.26
N ILE A 377 16.73 -16.31 -10.46
CA ILE A 377 15.97 -15.05 -10.37
C ILE A 377 15.93 -14.58 -8.91
N GLN A 378 15.69 -15.46 -7.94
CA GLN A 378 15.69 -15.11 -6.52
C GLN A 378 17.03 -14.53 -6.07
N VAL A 379 18.14 -15.19 -6.44
CA VAL A 379 19.50 -14.71 -6.11
C VAL A 379 19.76 -13.30 -6.68
N ALA A 380 19.27 -13.02 -7.89
CA ALA A 380 19.48 -11.74 -8.55
C ALA A 380 18.55 -10.62 -8.05
N THR A 381 17.35 -10.96 -7.54
CA THR A 381 16.28 -9.98 -7.28
C THR A 381 15.87 -9.91 -5.82
N ALA A 382 16.17 -10.93 -5.02
CA ALA A 382 15.67 -11.15 -3.66
C ALA A 382 14.13 -11.23 -3.55
N PHE A 383 13.39 -11.43 -4.66
CA PHE A 383 11.95 -11.68 -4.62
C PHE A 383 11.65 -12.99 -3.90
N ASP A 384 10.59 -13.00 -3.10
CA ASP A 384 10.17 -14.21 -2.41
C ASP A 384 9.82 -15.33 -3.40
N PRO A 385 10.33 -16.57 -3.22
CA PRO A 385 10.10 -17.70 -4.12
C PRO A 385 8.62 -17.99 -4.36
N TRP A 386 7.76 -17.70 -3.39
CA TRP A 386 6.33 -17.91 -3.55
C TRP A 386 5.76 -17.02 -4.67
N PHE A 387 6.14 -15.73 -4.72
CA PHE A 387 5.71 -14.83 -5.79
C PHE A 387 6.31 -15.24 -7.14
N LEU A 388 7.58 -15.64 -7.16
CA LEU A 388 8.23 -16.12 -8.39
C LEU A 388 7.48 -17.33 -8.95
N SER A 389 7.12 -18.32 -8.12
CA SER A 389 6.36 -19.48 -8.56
C SER A 389 4.98 -19.11 -9.14
N ARG A 390 4.30 -18.10 -8.61
CA ARG A 390 3.01 -17.63 -9.16
C ARG A 390 3.17 -16.94 -10.52
N ILE A 391 4.25 -16.18 -10.73
CA ILE A 391 4.59 -15.60 -12.03
C ILE A 391 4.94 -16.70 -13.04
N ARG A 392 5.70 -17.71 -12.60
CA ARG A 392 6.06 -18.89 -13.40
C ARG A 392 4.81 -19.61 -13.94
N GLU A 393 3.83 -19.85 -13.09
CA GLU A 393 2.57 -20.47 -13.49
C GLU A 393 1.84 -19.69 -14.60
N ILE A 394 1.92 -18.34 -14.58
CA ILE A 394 1.36 -17.50 -15.65
C ILE A 394 2.16 -17.67 -16.93
N VAL A 395 3.50 -17.63 -16.86
CA VAL A 395 4.40 -17.81 -18.02
C VAL A 395 4.22 -19.17 -18.67
N GLU A 396 4.14 -20.24 -17.86
CA GLU A 396 3.90 -21.60 -18.36
C GLU A 396 2.53 -21.75 -19.04
N ALA A 397 1.49 -21.12 -18.49
CA ALA A 397 0.17 -21.10 -19.12
C ALA A 397 0.19 -20.34 -20.45
N GLU A 398 0.98 -19.26 -20.58
CA GLU A 398 1.19 -18.57 -21.86
C GLU A 398 1.86 -19.46 -22.91
N GLU A 399 2.93 -20.17 -22.53
CA GLU A 399 3.63 -21.07 -23.46
C GLU A 399 2.74 -22.23 -23.90
N GLN A 400 1.90 -22.75 -23.01
CA GLN A 400 0.92 -23.76 -23.36
C GLN A 400 -0.09 -23.21 -24.38
N VAL A 401 -0.61 -21.98 -24.17
CA VAL A 401 -1.54 -21.35 -25.11
C VAL A 401 -0.89 -21.05 -26.47
N LYS A 402 0.37 -20.63 -26.48
CA LYS A 402 1.13 -20.42 -27.75
C LYS A 402 1.28 -21.74 -28.53
N THR A 403 1.52 -22.84 -27.83
CA THR A 403 1.77 -24.15 -28.44
C THR A 403 0.48 -24.83 -28.88
N ASP A 404 -0.53 -24.88 -28.00
CA ASP A 404 -1.74 -25.69 -28.19
C ASP A 404 -2.93 -24.87 -28.74
N GLY A 405 -2.81 -23.54 -28.73
CA GLY A 405 -3.92 -22.62 -29.07
C GLY A 405 -4.89 -22.43 -27.91
N LEU A 406 -6.05 -21.83 -28.21
CA LEU A 406 -7.12 -21.68 -27.22
C LEU A 406 -7.77 -23.04 -26.89
N PRO A 407 -8.02 -23.35 -25.60
CA PRO A 407 -8.78 -24.52 -25.22
C PRO A 407 -10.15 -24.59 -25.90
N GLY A 408 -10.49 -25.76 -26.39
CA GLY A 408 -11.75 -26.00 -27.09
C GLY A 408 -12.98 -26.21 -26.17
N ASP A 409 -12.76 -26.33 -24.85
CA ASP A 409 -13.78 -26.59 -23.86
C ASP A 409 -13.99 -25.43 -22.87
N GLU A 410 -15.05 -25.51 -22.08
CA GLU A 410 -15.38 -24.54 -21.04
C GLU A 410 -14.34 -24.50 -19.93
N ALA A 411 -13.90 -25.66 -19.46
CA ALA A 411 -13.03 -25.78 -18.30
C ALA A 411 -11.65 -25.13 -18.56
N GLY A 412 -11.05 -25.41 -19.71
CA GLY A 412 -9.78 -24.82 -20.13
C GLY A 412 -9.85 -23.30 -20.30
N LEU A 413 -10.89 -22.82 -20.99
CA LEU A 413 -11.09 -21.37 -21.14
C LEU A 413 -11.34 -20.68 -19.78
N ARG A 414 -12.13 -21.30 -18.91
CA ARG A 414 -12.40 -20.78 -17.58
C ARG A 414 -11.13 -20.74 -16.73
N LYS A 415 -10.29 -21.78 -16.78
CA LYS A 415 -9.01 -21.82 -16.09
C LYS A 415 -8.11 -20.65 -16.50
N LEU A 416 -7.99 -20.35 -17.78
CA LEU A 416 -7.21 -19.20 -18.26
C LEU A 416 -7.78 -17.87 -17.75
N LYS A 417 -9.11 -17.73 -17.74
CA LYS A 417 -9.77 -16.53 -17.21
C LYS A 417 -9.59 -16.38 -15.70
N MET A 418 -9.60 -17.47 -14.93
CA MET A 418 -9.32 -17.49 -13.49
C MET A 418 -7.87 -17.15 -13.17
N LEU A 419 -6.92 -17.45 -14.08
CA LEU A 419 -5.54 -16.98 -14.00
C LEU A 419 -5.38 -15.49 -14.34
N GLY A 420 -6.46 -14.81 -14.79
CA GLY A 420 -6.45 -13.37 -15.08
C GLY A 420 -6.13 -12.99 -16.52
N PHE A 421 -5.99 -13.94 -17.44
CA PHE A 421 -5.74 -13.62 -18.85
C PHE A 421 -6.86 -12.77 -19.44
N THR A 422 -6.50 -11.61 -19.99
CA THR A 422 -7.42 -10.78 -20.76
C THR A 422 -7.70 -11.43 -22.12
N ASP A 423 -8.88 -11.14 -22.72
CA ASP A 423 -9.17 -11.60 -24.09
C ASP A 423 -8.14 -11.04 -25.07
N ALA A 424 -7.63 -9.83 -24.83
CA ALA A 424 -6.58 -9.19 -25.62
C ALA A 424 -5.22 -9.94 -25.50
N ARG A 425 -4.84 -10.41 -24.29
CA ARG A 425 -3.61 -11.18 -24.13
C ARG A 425 -3.71 -12.53 -24.85
N LEU A 426 -4.81 -13.24 -24.66
CA LEU A 426 -5.05 -14.51 -25.36
C LEU A 426 -5.06 -14.33 -26.88
N ALA A 427 -5.60 -13.23 -27.39
CA ALA A 427 -5.58 -12.90 -28.82
C ALA A 427 -4.14 -12.72 -29.33
N LYS A 428 -3.28 -11.98 -28.59
CA LYS A 428 -1.86 -11.82 -28.93
C LYS A 428 -1.12 -13.16 -28.98
N LEU A 429 -1.35 -14.04 -27.99
CA LEU A 429 -0.68 -15.33 -27.89
C LEU A 429 -1.06 -16.30 -29.02
N THR A 430 -2.28 -16.20 -29.55
CA THR A 430 -2.85 -17.16 -30.50
C THR A 430 -3.00 -16.64 -31.92
N GLY A 431 -2.74 -15.34 -32.14
CA GLY A 431 -2.94 -14.68 -33.45
C GLY A 431 -4.40 -14.41 -33.80
N PHE A 432 -5.35 -14.63 -32.86
CA PHE A 432 -6.76 -14.25 -33.05
C PHE A 432 -6.98 -12.76 -32.77
N THR A 433 -8.19 -12.27 -33.08
CA THR A 433 -8.62 -10.97 -32.57
C THR A 433 -9.24 -11.10 -31.17
N GLU A 434 -9.20 -10.03 -30.38
CA GLU A 434 -9.87 -10.01 -29.06
C GLU A 434 -11.36 -10.36 -29.16
N ALA A 435 -12.01 -9.92 -30.26
CA ALA A 435 -13.41 -10.23 -30.51
C ALA A 435 -13.65 -11.72 -30.78
N ASP A 436 -12.70 -12.41 -31.42
CA ASP A 436 -12.79 -13.87 -31.67
C ASP A 436 -12.67 -14.64 -30.35
N VAL A 437 -11.69 -14.29 -29.51
CA VAL A 437 -11.51 -14.90 -28.17
C VAL A 437 -12.77 -14.70 -27.35
N ARG A 438 -13.31 -13.48 -27.34
CA ARG A 438 -14.57 -13.16 -26.62
C ARG A 438 -15.74 -13.98 -27.11
N ARG A 439 -15.92 -14.13 -28.43
CA ARG A 439 -16.98 -14.97 -29.00
C ARG A 439 -16.80 -16.43 -28.61
N ALA A 440 -15.56 -16.96 -28.68
CA ALA A 440 -15.28 -18.36 -28.35
C ALA A 440 -15.66 -18.68 -26.90
N ARG A 441 -15.21 -17.84 -25.94
CA ARG A 441 -15.53 -18.09 -24.54
C ARG A 441 -17.03 -17.90 -24.20
N HIS A 442 -17.69 -16.91 -24.79
CA HIS A 442 -19.14 -16.72 -24.59
C HIS A 442 -19.94 -17.88 -25.16
N ALA A 443 -19.57 -18.43 -26.33
CA ALA A 443 -20.19 -19.62 -26.90
C ALA A 443 -20.09 -20.86 -26.00
N LYS A 444 -19.10 -20.88 -25.09
CA LYS A 444 -18.90 -21.93 -24.07
C LYS A 444 -19.44 -21.56 -22.69
N GLY A 445 -20.20 -20.47 -22.56
CA GLY A 445 -20.76 -20.04 -21.28
C GLY A 445 -19.75 -19.45 -20.30
N VAL A 446 -18.51 -19.18 -20.71
CA VAL A 446 -17.49 -18.58 -19.85
C VAL A 446 -17.68 -17.06 -19.79
N THR A 447 -18.33 -16.61 -18.73
CA THR A 447 -18.63 -15.19 -18.45
C THR A 447 -18.11 -14.82 -17.07
N ALA A 448 -17.79 -13.53 -16.88
CA ALA A 448 -17.45 -13.01 -15.57
C ALA A 448 -18.68 -12.97 -14.66
N VAL A 449 -18.45 -13.16 -13.38
CA VAL A 449 -19.40 -12.90 -12.29
C VAL A 449 -18.95 -11.68 -11.50
N PHE A 450 -19.85 -11.10 -10.72
CA PHE A 450 -19.56 -9.94 -9.88
C PHE A 450 -19.78 -10.30 -8.41
N LYS A 451 -18.77 -10.02 -7.59
CA LYS A 451 -18.77 -10.21 -6.14
C LYS A 451 -18.66 -8.86 -5.45
N ARG A 452 -19.27 -8.73 -4.29
CA ARG A 452 -19.13 -7.52 -3.46
C ARG A 452 -17.81 -7.50 -2.74
N ILE A 453 -17.31 -6.30 -2.45
CA ILE A 453 -16.27 -6.11 -1.45
C ILE A 453 -16.88 -6.46 -0.09
N ASP A 454 -16.17 -7.27 0.67
CA ASP A 454 -16.66 -7.81 1.93
C ASP A 454 -15.56 -7.71 3.00
N THR A 455 -15.94 -7.21 4.18
CA THR A 455 -15.04 -7.12 5.34
C THR A 455 -15.08 -8.35 6.23
N CYS A 456 -15.96 -9.30 5.97
CA CYS A 456 -16.23 -10.44 6.85
C CYS A 456 -16.19 -11.79 6.12
N ALA A 457 -15.57 -11.87 4.95
CA ALA A 457 -15.43 -13.10 4.17
C ALA A 457 -16.78 -13.88 4.00
N ALA A 458 -17.86 -13.15 3.68
CA ALA A 458 -19.23 -13.64 3.51
C ALA A 458 -19.91 -14.19 4.79
N GLU A 459 -19.31 -14.00 5.98
CA GLU A 459 -19.96 -14.37 7.24
C GLU A 459 -21.21 -13.52 7.53
N PHE A 460 -21.19 -12.24 7.10
CA PHE A 460 -22.33 -11.32 7.12
C PHE A 460 -22.56 -10.76 5.73
N GLU A 461 -23.82 -10.51 5.39
CA GLU A 461 -24.17 -9.96 4.07
C GLU A 461 -23.58 -8.55 3.88
N ALA A 462 -22.77 -8.38 2.84
CA ALA A 462 -22.22 -7.08 2.45
C ALA A 462 -23.31 -6.23 1.74
N GLN A 463 -23.55 -5.01 2.23
CA GLN A 463 -24.56 -4.08 1.70
C GLN A 463 -23.95 -2.93 0.87
N THR A 464 -22.70 -3.07 0.44
CA THR A 464 -22.02 -2.06 -0.36
C THR A 464 -22.36 -2.17 -1.86
N PRO A 465 -22.39 -1.06 -2.61
CA PRO A 465 -22.43 -1.11 -4.07
C PRO A 465 -21.05 -1.42 -4.69
N TYR A 466 -20.00 -1.58 -3.89
CA TYR A 466 -18.64 -1.91 -4.32
C TYR A 466 -18.55 -3.35 -4.76
N MET A 467 -18.13 -3.57 -6.02
CA MET A 467 -18.02 -4.91 -6.61
C MET A 467 -16.73 -5.06 -7.38
N TYR A 468 -16.27 -6.30 -7.49
CA TYR A 468 -15.21 -6.70 -8.42
C TYR A 468 -15.72 -7.80 -9.35
N SER A 469 -15.15 -7.90 -10.55
CA SER A 469 -15.43 -8.99 -11.48
C SER A 469 -14.42 -10.11 -11.30
N THR A 470 -14.87 -11.35 -11.46
CA THR A 470 -14.00 -12.53 -11.42
C THR A 470 -14.60 -13.66 -12.27
N TYR A 471 -13.85 -14.78 -12.38
CA TYR A 471 -14.34 -16.01 -13.00
C TYR A 471 -14.28 -17.12 -11.97
N GLU A 472 -15.40 -17.81 -11.74
CA GLU A 472 -15.49 -18.91 -10.79
C GLU A 472 -15.76 -20.23 -11.48
N SER A 473 -15.35 -21.32 -10.81
CA SER A 473 -15.66 -22.67 -11.22
C SER A 473 -17.06 -23.07 -10.74
N PRO A 474 -17.88 -23.75 -11.56
CA PRO A 474 -19.19 -24.26 -11.14
C PRO A 474 -19.09 -25.53 -10.25
N MET A 475 -17.94 -25.83 -9.65
CA MET A 475 -17.69 -27.09 -8.93
C MET A 475 -18.62 -27.36 -7.73
N MET A 476 -19.30 -26.34 -7.20
CA MET A 476 -20.13 -26.45 -5.98
C MET A 476 -21.62 -26.14 -6.25
N GLY A 477 -22.05 -26.16 -7.49
CA GLY A 477 -23.41 -25.77 -7.90
C GLY A 477 -23.42 -24.56 -8.81
N ASP A 478 -24.50 -23.78 -8.80
CA ASP A 478 -24.56 -22.55 -9.58
C ASP A 478 -23.49 -21.55 -9.11
N VAL A 479 -22.82 -20.93 -10.09
CA VAL A 479 -21.82 -19.89 -9.79
C VAL A 479 -22.51 -18.71 -9.14
N GLU A 480 -22.11 -18.40 -7.94
CA GLU A 480 -22.66 -17.30 -7.16
C GLU A 480 -22.31 -15.95 -7.80
N CYS A 481 -23.33 -15.20 -8.15
CA CYS A 481 -23.17 -13.90 -8.80
C CYS A 481 -24.16 -12.89 -8.17
N GLU A 482 -23.61 -11.86 -7.53
CA GLU A 482 -24.41 -10.84 -6.85
C GLU A 482 -25.01 -9.79 -7.78
N ALA A 483 -24.46 -9.64 -8.99
CA ALA A 483 -25.02 -8.82 -10.06
C ALA A 483 -24.61 -9.36 -11.43
N ARG A 484 -25.59 -9.56 -12.31
CA ARG A 484 -25.33 -9.94 -13.71
C ARG A 484 -25.29 -8.70 -14.61
N PRO A 485 -24.51 -8.70 -15.70
CA PRO A 485 -24.53 -7.60 -16.66
C PRO A 485 -25.91 -7.29 -17.24
N SER A 486 -26.80 -8.29 -17.30
CA SER A 486 -28.21 -8.17 -17.74
C SER A 486 -29.11 -7.40 -16.77
N ASP A 487 -28.73 -7.29 -15.50
CA ASP A 487 -29.54 -6.68 -14.46
C ASP A 487 -29.42 -5.15 -14.44
N ARG A 488 -28.49 -4.61 -15.22
CA ARG A 488 -28.37 -3.18 -15.50
C ARG A 488 -29.12 -2.87 -16.79
N GLY A 489 -30.32 -2.30 -16.68
CA GLY A 489 -31.14 -1.91 -17.84
C GLY A 489 -30.32 -1.10 -18.87
N GLY A 490 -30.13 -1.66 -20.03
CA GLY A 490 -30.11 -0.97 -21.32
C GLY A 490 -28.87 -0.20 -21.75
N SER A 491 -27.72 -0.20 -21.10
CA SER A 491 -26.49 0.33 -21.69
C SER A 491 -25.36 -0.70 -21.67
N ARG A 492 -24.99 -1.20 -22.86
CA ARG A 492 -23.83 -2.07 -23.03
C ARG A 492 -22.57 -1.29 -22.62
N PRO A 493 -21.77 -1.77 -21.69
CA PRO A 493 -20.42 -1.26 -21.53
C PRO A 493 -19.60 -1.72 -22.74
N THR A 494 -19.28 -0.80 -23.61
CA THR A 494 -18.24 -0.97 -24.62
C THR A 494 -16.91 -0.94 -23.87
N SER A 495 -16.21 -2.06 -23.84
CA SER A 495 -14.98 -2.34 -23.08
C SER A 495 -15.17 -2.60 -21.59
N LEU A 496 -15.21 -3.87 -21.21
CA LEU A 496 -15.03 -4.34 -19.83
C LEU A 496 -13.56 -4.59 -19.55
N ALA A 497 -12.77 -3.52 -19.45
CA ALA A 497 -11.77 -3.43 -18.43
C ALA A 497 -12.52 -2.90 -17.20
N ALA A 498 -13.06 -3.80 -16.37
CA ALA A 498 -13.55 -3.41 -15.05
C ALA A 498 -12.35 -3.30 -14.10
N SER A 499 -11.46 -2.37 -14.42
CA SER A 499 -10.70 -1.67 -13.44
C SER A 499 -11.67 -0.65 -12.85
N PHE A 500 -11.96 -0.73 -11.56
CA PHE A 500 -12.54 0.39 -10.86
C PHE A 500 -11.50 1.50 -10.81
N ALA A 501 -11.37 2.27 -11.91
CA ALA A 501 -10.88 3.60 -11.81
C ALA A 501 -11.97 4.38 -11.06
N TRP A 502 -11.67 4.84 -9.88
CA TRP A 502 -12.36 5.97 -9.27
C TRP A 502 -12.46 7.05 -10.34
N PRO A 503 -13.61 7.69 -10.59
CA PRO A 503 -13.68 8.74 -11.58
C PRO A 503 -12.62 9.78 -11.22
N ALA A 504 -11.58 9.89 -12.04
CA ALA A 504 -10.70 11.03 -12.00
C ALA A 504 -11.62 12.25 -12.10
N ILE A 505 -11.58 13.10 -11.07
CA ILE A 505 -12.23 14.41 -11.10
C ILE A 505 -11.62 15.11 -12.29
N ARG A 506 -12.35 15.12 -13.43
CA ARG A 506 -12.00 15.98 -14.55
C ARG A 506 -12.08 17.40 -14.01
N GLN A 507 -10.96 18.06 -13.94
CA GLN A 507 -10.92 19.51 -13.84
C GLN A 507 -11.69 20.06 -15.05
N GLN A 508 -12.95 20.43 -14.84
CA GLN A 508 -13.62 21.34 -15.74
C GLN A 508 -13.16 22.74 -15.38
N SER A 509 -12.50 23.34 -16.35
CA SER A 509 -12.19 24.75 -16.36
C SER A 509 -13.38 25.60 -15.92
N THR A 510 -13.10 26.53 -15.03
CA THR A 510 -13.97 27.58 -14.52
C THR A 510 -14.86 28.21 -15.59
N THR A 511 -16.16 27.92 -15.53
CA THR A 511 -17.19 28.83 -15.99
C THR A 511 -18.24 28.92 -14.91
N SER A 512 -18.50 30.16 -14.52
CA SER A 512 -19.43 30.58 -13.52
C SER A 512 -20.84 30.04 -13.75
N PHE A 513 -21.40 29.33 -12.76
CA PHE A 513 -22.83 29.04 -12.72
C PHE A 513 -23.41 29.42 -11.36
N GLY A 514 -24.43 30.32 -11.43
CA GLY A 514 -25.22 30.73 -10.30
C GLY A 514 -26.07 29.60 -9.74
N TYR A 515 -26.17 29.53 -8.42
CA TYR A 515 -27.04 28.60 -7.70
C TYR A 515 -28.51 29.02 -7.81
N PRO A 516 -29.44 28.08 -8.17
CA PRO A 516 -30.86 28.29 -7.85
C PRO A 516 -31.14 27.71 -6.45
N ARG A 517 -31.74 28.55 -5.60
CA ARG A 517 -32.31 28.13 -4.32
C ARG A 517 -33.52 27.22 -4.55
N ALA A 518 -33.50 26.02 -3.96
CA ALA A 518 -34.69 25.18 -3.86
C ALA A 518 -35.38 25.37 -2.50
N PRO A 519 -36.72 25.20 -2.43
CA PRO A 519 -37.51 25.60 -1.26
C PRO A 519 -37.49 24.56 -0.15
N VAL A 520 -37.51 25.06 1.08
CA VAL A 520 -37.59 24.28 2.35
C VAL A 520 -39.01 23.73 2.50
N ALA A 521 -39.16 22.41 2.58
CA ALA A 521 -40.37 21.75 3.05
C ALA A 521 -40.24 21.42 4.53
N SER A 522 -41.15 21.97 5.32
CA SER A 522 -41.29 21.78 6.77
C SER A 522 -41.95 20.47 7.11
N THR A 523 -41.41 19.66 8.05
CA THR A 523 -42.16 18.71 8.86
C THR A 523 -41.58 18.64 10.30
N PRO A 524 -42.40 18.27 11.31
CA PRO A 524 -42.32 18.88 12.64
C PRO A 524 -41.43 18.14 13.65
N SER A 525 -40.91 18.98 14.54
CA SER A 525 -40.06 18.72 15.68
C SER A 525 -40.59 17.71 16.71
N ARG A 526 -39.74 16.81 17.17
CA ARG A 526 -39.75 16.37 18.58
C ARG A 526 -38.57 17.02 19.31
N ARG A 527 -38.90 17.78 20.34
CA ARG A 527 -37.98 18.49 21.20
C ARG A 527 -37.13 17.49 22.01
N PHE A 528 -35.83 17.59 21.90
CA PHE A 528 -34.92 17.30 23.00
C PHE A 528 -34.10 18.58 23.27
N ASN A 529 -34.38 19.24 24.38
CA ASN A 529 -33.58 20.32 24.91
C ASN A 529 -32.30 19.74 25.53
N ARG A 530 -31.20 19.86 24.85
CA ARG A 530 -29.87 20.10 25.41
C ARG A 530 -29.13 20.98 24.44
N THR A 531 -28.93 22.23 24.83
CA THR A 531 -28.03 23.17 24.19
C THR A 531 -26.61 22.67 24.44
N VAL A 532 -26.11 21.80 23.57
CA VAL A 532 -24.68 21.57 23.41
C VAL A 532 -24.31 22.35 22.17
N THR A 533 -23.59 23.44 22.34
CA THR A 533 -22.91 24.12 21.25
C THR A 533 -21.97 23.09 20.62
N ALA A 534 -22.24 22.71 19.38
CA ALA A 534 -21.39 21.77 18.67
C ALA A 534 -19.97 22.37 18.53
N PRO A 535 -18.92 21.61 18.88
CA PRO A 535 -17.54 22.08 18.72
C PRO A 535 -17.23 22.35 17.26
N THR A 536 -16.43 23.38 17.00
CA THR A 536 -15.99 23.76 15.64
C THR A 536 -14.65 23.06 15.35
N TYR A 537 -14.60 22.23 14.32
CA TYR A 537 -13.41 21.49 13.91
C TYR A 537 -12.77 22.12 12.66
N VAL A 538 -11.44 22.17 12.65
CA VAL A 538 -10.65 22.53 11.45
C VAL A 538 -9.89 21.30 10.98
N PHE A 539 -10.20 20.86 9.77
CA PHE A 539 -9.46 19.80 9.09
C PHE A 539 -8.35 20.43 8.23
N LEU A 540 -7.11 20.03 8.47
CA LEU A 540 -6.01 20.37 7.57
C LEU A 540 -6.05 19.40 6.38
N ASN A 541 -6.84 19.76 5.37
CA ASN A 541 -6.86 19.03 4.09
C ASN A 541 -5.81 19.70 3.19
N CYS A 542 -4.65 19.08 3.04
CA CYS A 542 -3.71 19.46 1.99
C CYS A 542 -4.17 18.77 0.71
N ASP A 543 -4.77 19.53 -0.20
CA ASP A 543 -5.02 19.06 -1.55
C ASP A 543 -3.69 18.59 -2.17
N TYR A 544 -3.61 17.29 -2.46
CA TYR A 544 -2.53 16.72 -3.23
C TYR A 544 -2.67 17.14 -4.69
N ASN A 545 -2.20 18.36 -4.97
CA ASN A 545 -1.85 18.78 -6.31
C ASN A 545 -0.33 18.93 -6.36
N MET A 546 0.37 17.85 -6.69
CA MET A 546 1.63 17.80 -7.45
C MET A 546 1.76 16.43 -8.09
#